data_95ec1863f9e91a218e84e292cfa2ae51
#
_entry.id   95ec1863f9e91a218e84e292cfa2ae51
#
_cell.length_a   1.000
_cell.length_b   1.000
_cell.length_c   1.000
_cell.angle_alpha   90.00
_cell.angle_beta   90.00
_cell.angle_gamma   90.00
#
_symmetry.space_group_name_H-M   'P 1'
#
loop_
_entity.id
_entity.type
_entity.pdbx_description
1 polymer ?
#
loop_
_entity_poly.entity_id
_entity_poly.type
_entity_poly.pdbx_seq_one_letter_code
_entity_poly.pdbx_strand_id
1 'polypeptide(L)'
;MKRTKYCGAFEEADVGMEATAMGWVQSRRDMGGVIFLDLRDREGTLQVVLDRRNLSEEAFLQAESVKAESVVSVTGRIFIRDEETYNPRLKTGTIELRAACLLYTSDAADD
;
A
#
# COMPACT_ATOMS: atom_id res chain seq x y z
N MET A 1 -2.73 -8.65 13.57
CA MET A 1 -3.64 -8.03 12.59
C MET A 1 -3.72 -8.89 11.35
N LYS A 2 -4.92 -9.13 10.89
CA LYS A 2 -5.12 -9.99 9.72
C LYS A 2 -5.34 -9.17 8.46
N ARG A 3 -4.78 -9.64 7.34
CA ARG A 3 -5.05 -9.03 6.05
C ARG A 3 -6.48 -9.30 5.63
N THR A 4 -7.07 -8.37 4.89
CA THR A 4 -8.39 -8.55 4.30
C THR A 4 -8.32 -9.51 3.12
N LYS A 5 -7.36 -9.26 2.24
CA LYS A 5 -7.07 -10.07 1.05
C LYS A 5 -5.58 -9.98 0.75
N TYR A 6 -5.09 -10.90 -0.06
CA TYR A 6 -3.74 -10.74 -0.62
C TYR A 6 -3.71 -9.56 -1.58
N CYS A 7 -2.56 -8.92 -1.69
CA CYS A 7 -2.41 -7.72 -2.52
C CYS A 7 -2.90 -7.94 -3.95
N GLY A 8 -2.52 -9.05 -4.56
CA GLY A 8 -2.92 -9.33 -5.93
C GLY A 8 -4.36 -9.78 -6.10
N ALA A 9 -5.09 -9.97 -5.01
CA ALA A 9 -6.48 -10.45 -5.06
C ALA A 9 -7.51 -9.31 -5.02
N PHE A 10 -7.08 -8.08 -4.75
CA PHE A 10 -8.01 -6.94 -4.76
C PHE A 10 -8.46 -6.64 -6.18
N GLU A 11 -9.70 -6.20 -6.32
CA GLU A 11 -10.31 -5.92 -7.62
C GLU A 11 -11.10 -4.61 -7.58
N GLU A 12 -11.54 -4.17 -8.75
CA GLU A 12 -12.35 -2.96 -8.83
C GLU A 12 -13.66 -3.08 -8.06
N ALA A 13 -14.18 -4.28 -7.93
CA ALA A 13 -15.39 -4.51 -7.12
C ALA A 13 -15.17 -4.18 -5.65
N ASP A 14 -13.92 -4.15 -5.20
CA ASP A 14 -13.57 -3.85 -3.81
C ASP A 14 -13.49 -2.35 -3.52
N VAL A 15 -13.64 -1.50 -4.53
CA VAL A 15 -13.56 -0.05 -4.35
C VAL A 15 -14.56 0.41 -3.30
N GLY A 16 -14.09 1.22 -2.37
CA GLY A 16 -14.89 1.74 -1.28
C GLY A 16 -14.80 0.94 0.01
N MET A 17 -14.27 -0.29 -0.04
CA MET A 17 -14.18 -1.10 1.17
C MET A 17 -12.96 -0.72 1.98
N GLU A 18 -13.08 -0.85 3.29
CA GLU A 18 -11.94 -0.74 4.18
C GLU A 18 -11.15 -2.05 4.11
N ALA A 19 -9.85 -1.94 4.03
CA ALA A 19 -9.02 -3.12 3.79
C ALA A 19 -7.68 -3.01 4.50
N THR A 20 -7.14 -4.16 4.86
CA THR A 20 -5.79 -4.28 5.39
C THR A 20 -5.00 -5.15 4.42
N ALA A 21 -3.88 -4.62 3.95
CA ALA A 21 -2.96 -5.35 3.09
C ALA A 21 -1.62 -5.50 3.81
N MET A 22 -1.00 -6.64 3.62
CA MET A 22 0.28 -6.96 4.26
C MET A 22 1.22 -7.50 3.20
N GLY A 23 2.48 -7.10 3.26
CA GLY A 23 3.46 -7.59 2.32
C GLY A 23 4.77 -6.85 2.47
N TRP A 24 5.64 -7.02 1.48
CA TRP A 24 6.91 -6.31 1.49
C TRP A 24 6.88 -5.19 0.45
N VAL A 25 7.67 -4.16 0.71
CA VAL A 25 7.76 -2.99 -0.16
C VAL A 25 8.67 -3.33 -1.33
N GLN A 26 8.08 -3.50 -2.51
CA GLN A 26 8.85 -3.79 -3.71
C GLN A 26 9.53 -2.52 -4.23
N SER A 27 8.82 -1.40 -4.19
CA SER A 27 9.37 -0.12 -4.58
C SER A 27 8.71 1.00 -3.82
N ARG A 28 9.38 2.13 -3.75
CA ARG A 28 8.91 3.30 -3.01
C ARG A 28 9.22 4.54 -3.81
N ARG A 29 8.23 5.42 -3.93
CA ARG A 29 8.40 6.70 -4.61
C ARG A 29 7.89 7.80 -3.69
N ASP A 30 8.78 8.71 -3.32
CA ASP A 30 8.44 9.84 -2.47
C ASP A 30 8.22 11.08 -3.36
N MET A 31 7.00 11.56 -3.40
CA MET A 31 6.59 12.67 -4.25
C MET A 31 6.28 13.92 -3.43
N GLY A 32 7.03 14.16 -2.38
CA GLY A 32 6.77 15.28 -1.49
C GLY A 32 5.77 14.87 -0.42
N GLY A 33 4.62 15.44 -0.36
CA GLY A 33 3.63 15.10 0.65
C GLY A 33 2.91 13.77 0.46
N VAL A 34 3.29 13.00 -0.56
CA VAL A 34 2.65 11.71 -0.86
C VAL A 34 3.72 10.68 -1.16
N ILE A 35 3.60 9.52 -0.55
CA ILE A 35 4.50 8.39 -0.79
C ILE A 35 3.70 7.26 -1.41
N PHE A 36 4.22 6.72 -2.51
CA PHE A 36 3.61 5.56 -3.18
C PHE A 36 4.46 4.34 -2.91
N LEU A 37 3.83 3.26 -2.47
CA LEU A 37 4.51 1.98 -2.29
C LEU A 37 3.90 0.97 -3.24
N ASP A 38 4.73 0.15 -3.85
CA ASP A 38 4.26 -1.07 -4.49
C ASP A 38 4.42 -2.17 -3.47
N LEU A 39 3.31 -2.56 -2.86
CA LEU A 39 3.28 -3.57 -1.81
C LEU A 39 3.03 -4.91 -2.46
N ARG A 40 3.92 -5.85 -2.23
CA ARG A 40 3.86 -7.16 -2.87
C ARG A 40 3.69 -8.28 -1.86
N ASP A 41 2.91 -9.26 -2.24
CA ASP A 41 2.85 -10.53 -1.53
C ASP A 41 2.83 -11.65 -2.58
N ARG A 42 2.55 -12.87 -2.14
CA ARG A 42 2.63 -14.03 -3.04
C ARG A 42 1.60 -14.01 -4.18
N GLU A 43 0.56 -13.18 -4.06
CA GLU A 43 -0.50 -13.12 -5.08
C GLU A 43 -0.30 -11.97 -6.06
N GLY A 44 0.56 -11.03 -5.76
CA GLY A 44 0.83 -9.92 -6.65
C GLY A 44 1.13 -8.63 -5.93
N THR A 45 0.96 -7.53 -6.64
CA THR A 45 1.32 -6.20 -6.17
C THR A 45 0.09 -5.31 -6.08
N LEU A 46 0.07 -4.45 -5.06
CA LEU A 46 -0.99 -3.43 -4.90
C LEU A 46 -0.32 -2.10 -4.59
N GLN A 47 -0.73 -1.05 -5.29
CA GLN A 47 -0.23 0.28 -4.99
C GLN A 47 -0.86 0.79 -3.69
N VAL A 48 -0.03 1.31 -2.81
CA VAL A 48 -0.46 1.92 -1.56
C VAL A 48 -0.09 3.38 -1.61
N VAL A 49 -1.03 4.24 -1.23
CA VAL A 49 -0.83 5.69 -1.20
C VAL A 49 -0.81 6.15 0.24
N LEU A 50 0.29 6.79 0.63
CA LEU A 50 0.49 7.34 1.97
C LEU A 50 0.52 8.85 1.82
N ASP A 51 -0.63 9.48 2.02
CA ASP A 51 -0.80 10.92 1.83
C ASP A 51 -0.75 11.62 3.18
N ARG A 52 0.15 12.59 3.29
CA ARG A 52 0.33 13.37 4.51
C ARG A 52 -0.99 13.96 5.02
N ARG A 53 -1.88 14.34 4.11
CA ARG A 53 -3.17 14.95 4.50
C ARG A 53 -4.11 13.97 5.16
N ASN A 54 -3.92 12.67 4.95
CA ASN A 54 -4.81 11.63 5.44
C ASN A 54 -4.22 10.81 6.58
N LEU A 55 -2.96 11.04 6.91
CA LEU A 55 -2.26 10.32 7.96
C LEU A 55 -1.94 11.25 9.11
N SER A 56 -1.82 10.67 10.31
CA SER A 56 -1.28 11.43 11.42
C SER A 56 0.18 11.75 11.12
N GLU A 57 0.71 12.77 11.76
CA GLU A 57 2.11 13.14 11.58
C GLU A 57 3.02 11.97 11.91
N GLU A 58 2.72 11.25 12.98
CA GLU A 58 3.49 10.09 13.39
C GLU A 58 3.46 8.99 12.33
N ALA A 59 2.28 8.71 11.79
CA ALA A 59 2.16 7.68 10.76
C ALA A 59 2.92 8.07 9.49
N PHE A 60 2.88 9.34 9.12
CA PHE A 60 3.59 9.79 7.93
C PHE A 60 5.10 9.72 8.13
N LEU A 61 5.57 10.02 9.34
CA LEU A 61 7.00 9.88 9.66
C LEU A 61 7.43 8.42 9.54
N GLN A 62 6.60 7.49 9.97
CA GLN A 62 6.89 6.07 9.77
C GLN A 62 6.95 5.72 8.30
N ALA A 63 6.02 6.27 7.50
CA ALA A 63 6.00 6.04 6.06
C ALA A 63 7.30 6.53 5.41
N GLU A 64 7.81 7.67 5.86
CA GLU A 64 9.04 8.22 5.34
C GLU A 64 10.25 7.33 5.64
N SER A 65 10.18 6.58 6.73
CA SER A 65 11.30 5.71 7.14
C SER A 65 11.24 4.32 6.51
N VAL A 66 10.14 3.97 5.87
CA VAL A 66 9.98 2.65 5.24
C VAL A 66 10.94 2.52 4.06
N LYS A 67 11.62 1.40 4.00
CA LYS A 67 12.58 1.13 2.92
C LYS A 67 12.07 0.00 2.05
N ALA A 68 12.64 -0.11 0.85
CA ALA A 68 12.39 -1.26 -0.01
C ALA A 68 12.71 -2.53 0.75
N GLU A 69 11.98 -3.60 0.50
CA GLU A 69 12.12 -4.91 1.13
C GLU A 69 11.61 -4.97 2.57
N SER A 70 11.14 -3.86 3.14
CA SER A 70 10.53 -3.88 4.47
C SER A 70 9.18 -4.56 4.42
N VAL A 71 8.80 -5.20 5.54
CA VAL A 71 7.47 -5.81 5.68
C VAL A 71 6.57 -4.85 6.43
N VAL A 72 5.43 -4.53 5.85
CA VAL A 72 4.49 -3.58 6.45
C VAL A 72 3.07 -4.12 6.38
N SER A 73 2.24 -3.59 7.25
CA SER A 73 0.79 -3.81 7.24
C SER A 73 0.14 -2.44 7.09
N VAL A 74 -0.75 -2.30 6.10
CA VAL A 74 -1.39 -1.02 5.80
C VAL A 74 -2.90 -1.21 5.83
N THR A 75 -3.58 -0.34 6.56
CA THR A 75 -5.04 -0.31 6.60
C THR A 75 -5.52 0.98 5.98
N GLY A 76 -6.53 0.90 5.16
CA GLY A 76 -7.10 2.06 4.50
C GLY A 76 -8.32 1.65 3.70
N ARG A 77 -8.52 2.32 2.58
CA ARG A 77 -9.69 2.09 1.74
C ARG A 77 -9.25 1.97 0.28
N ILE A 78 -9.94 1.11 -0.45
CA ILE A 78 -9.64 0.88 -1.87
C ILE A 78 -10.31 1.96 -2.71
N PHE A 79 -9.54 2.54 -3.62
CA PHE A 79 -10.01 3.56 -4.57
C PHE A 79 -9.55 3.21 -5.96
N ILE A 80 -10.20 3.80 -6.97
CA ILE A 80 -9.71 3.76 -8.34
C ILE A 80 -8.55 4.75 -8.44
N ARG A 81 -7.46 4.34 -9.07
CA ARG A 81 -6.34 5.24 -9.35
C ARG A 81 -6.75 6.32 -10.34
N ASP A 82 -6.02 7.42 -10.37
CA ASP A 82 -6.12 8.37 -11.47
C ASP A 82 -5.70 7.65 -12.75
N GLU A 83 -6.41 7.89 -13.85
CA GLU A 83 -6.17 7.20 -15.12
C GLU A 83 -4.70 7.23 -15.55
N GLU A 84 -4.04 8.37 -15.35
CA GLU A 84 -2.63 8.55 -15.74
C GLU A 84 -1.69 7.65 -14.96
N THR A 85 -2.17 7.08 -13.84
CA THR A 85 -1.35 6.18 -13.03
C THR A 85 -1.74 4.71 -13.20
N TYR A 86 -2.65 4.40 -14.12
CA TYR A 86 -3.00 3.01 -14.41
C TYR A 86 -1.76 2.25 -14.86
N ASN A 87 -1.64 1.02 -14.40
CA ASN A 87 -0.54 0.15 -14.78
C ASN A 87 -1.11 -1.14 -15.38
N PRO A 88 -1.16 -1.24 -16.71
CA PRO A 88 -1.76 -2.40 -17.37
C PRO A 88 -0.98 -3.71 -17.15
N ARG A 89 0.21 -3.63 -16.59
CA ARG A 89 1.00 -4.83 -16.30
C ARG A 89 0.54 -5.55 -15.03
N LEU A 90 -0.27 -4.87 -14.21
CA LEU A 90 -0.75 -5.43 -12.95
C LEU A 90 -2.23 -5.73 -13.04
N LYS A 91 -2.66 -6.83 -12.42
CA LYS A 91 -4.08 -7.14 -12.26
C LYS A 91 -4.79 -6.06 -11.45
N THR A 92 -4.07 -5.48 -10.48
CA THR A 92 -4.58 -4.42 -9.63
C THR A 92 -4.24 -3.03 -10.17
N GLY A 93 -3.91 -2.95 -11.46
CA GLY A 93 -3.34 -1.74 -12.04
C GLY A 93 -4.26 -0.54 -12.12
N THR A 94 -5.55 -0.70 -11.84
CA THR A 94 -6.50 0.40 -11.86
C THR A 94 -6.94 0.83 -10.46
N ILE A 95 -6.48 0.16 -9.42
CA ILE A 95 -6.90 0.43 -8.06
C ILE A 95 -5.71 0.70 -7.16
N GLU A 96 -5.98 1.28 -6.01
CA GLU A 96 -4.96 1.56 -5.01
C GLU A 96 -5.58 1.52 -3.62
N LEU A 97 -4.76 1.27 -2.61
CA LEU A 97 -5.17 1.35 -1.22
C LEU A 97 -4.68 2.68 -0.66
N ARG A 98 -5.60 3.57 -0.31
CA ARG A 98 -5.24 4.85 0.32
C ARG A 98 -5.20 4.64 1.82
N ALA A 99 -4.01 4.78 2.38
CA ALA A 99 -3.73 4.39 3.75
C ALA A 99 -4.29 5.36 4.76
N ALA A 100 -4.85 4.80 5.84
CA ALA A 100 -5.22 5.56 7.04
C ALA A 100 -4.27 5.21 8.18
N CYS A 101 -3.64 4.04 8.11
CA CYS A 101 -2.77 3.54 9.17
C CYS A 101 -1.69 2.66 8.57
N LEU A 102 -0.50 2.73 9.13
CA LEU A 102 0.63 1.94 8.68
C LEU A 102 1.32 1.32 9.89
N LEU A 103 1.57 0.02 9.83
CA LEU A 103 2.37 -0.68 10.82
C LEU A 103 3.61 -1.22 10.14
N TYR A 104 4.75 -0.71 10.57
CA TYR A 104 6.03 -1.22 10.13
C TYR A 104 6.39 -2.38 11.05
N THR A 105 6.40 -3.58 10.52
CA THR A 105 6.61 -4.74 11.37
C THR A 105 8.08 -5.12 11.51
N SER A 106 8.77 -5.33 10.39
CA SER A 106 10.17 -5.72 10.46
C SER A 106 10.69 -5.88 9.04
N ASP A 107 11.98 -6.18 8.94
CA ASP A 107 12.58 -6.56 7.66
C ASP A 107 12.10 -7.96 7.30
N ALA A 108 12.01 -8.23 6.00
CA ALA A 108 11.58 -9.53 5.51
C ALA A 108 12.44 -10.67 6.06
N ALA A 109 13.68 -10.39 6.39
CA ALA A 109 14.61 -11.39 6.88
C ALA A 109 14.33 -11.85 8.31
N ASP A 110 13.45 -11.17 9.00
CA ASP A 110 13.17 -11.46 10.41
C ASP A 110 12.16 -12.58 10.63
N ASP A 111 11.65 -13.14 9.60
CA ASP A 111 10.65 -14.22 9.74
C ASP A 111 11.26 -15.57 10.08
#